data_c7529cf43303616c58e9b030dddadad7
#
_entry.id   c7529cf43303616c58e9b030dddadad7
#
_cell.length_a   1.000
_cell.length_b   1.000
_cell.length_c   1.000
_cell.angle_alpha   90.00
_cell.angle_beta   90.00
_cell.angle_gamma   90.00
#
_symmetry.space_group_name_H-M   'P 1'
#
loop_
_entity.id
_entity.type
_entity.pdbx_description
1 polymer ?
#
loop_
_entity_poly.entity_id
_entity_poly.type
_entity_poly.pdbx_seq_one_letter_code
_entity_poly.pdbx_strand_id
1 'polypeptide(L)'
;MSRLVMKFGGTSVANIERIRNVARHVKREVDAGHEVAVVVSAMSGKTNELVAWCTEASPMHDAREYDAVVASGEQVTSGLLAIVLQGMGIQARSWQGWQIPIKTSDAHASARIEDIDGSEIINRFKERKEVAVVAGFQGINPETNRITTLGRGGSDTSAVAIAAAVKADRCDIYTDVDGVYTTDPRIVPKAKRLDKIAFEDMLELASQGAKVLQVRSVELGMVHNMPIFVRSSFDKPEDIDPHANQPPGTLICSEEEIMESHVVTGIAFSKDEAQISVRQIEDKPGVAASIFGPLADANINVDMIVQNVSEDGKTTDLTFTVPAADYTRAKDTITAAKTTIGYHRLDTATDVAKISVIGSGMRSHAGVAAQAFSALAGRNINIRAITTSEIKFSVLIDTAYTELAVRTLHTLYGLDQA
;
A
#
# COMPACT_ATOMS: atom_id res chain seq x y z
N MET A 1 -29.09 2.31 9.11
CA MET A 1 -28.13 3.11 9.89
C MET A 1 -26.86 2.29 9.96
N SER A 2 -25.80 2.74 9.29
CA SER A 2 -24.51 2.05 9.24
C SER A 2 -23.44 2.89 9.94
N ARG A 3 -22.37 2.26 10.39
CA ARG A 3 -21.19 2.94 10.92
C ARG A 3 -20.10 2.95 9.87
N LEU A 4 -19.59 4.12 9.54
CA LEU A 4 -18.64 4.35 8.48
C LEU A 4 -17.36 4.98 9.02
N VAL A 5 -16.22 4.53 8.51
CA VAL A 5 -14.96 5.25 8.67
C VAL A 5 -14.56 5.78 7.30
N MET A 6 -14.37 7.09 7.20
CA MET A 6 -14.00 7.77 5.97
C MET A 6 -12.59 8.32 6.10
N LYS A 7 -11.66 7.94 5.24
CA LYS A 7 -10.29 8.46 5.26
C LYS A 7 -10.06 9.41 4.09
N PHE A 8 -9.44 10.54 4.36
CA PHE A 8 -9.06 11.51 3.33
C PHE A 8 -7.56 11.75 3.32
N GLY A 9 -6.95 11.53 2.15
CA GLY A 9 -5.51 11.72 1.92
C GLY A 9 -5.10 13.20 1.84
N GLY A 10 -3.81 13.48 1.85
CA GLY A 10 -3.26 14.85 1.86
C GLY A 10 -3.74 15.73 0.70
N THR A 11 -3.90 15.19 -0.50
CA THR A 11 -4.44 15.90 -1.67
C THR A 11 -5.91 16.29 -1.46
N SER A 12 -6.67 15.47 -0.73
CA SER A 12 -8.08 15.71 -0.40
C SER A 12 -8.26 16.82 0.63
N VAL A 13 -7.24 17.11 1.43
CA VAL A 13 -7.23 18.12 2.51
C VAL A 13 -6.16 19.20 2.29
N ALA A 14 -5.73 19.41 1.05
CA ALA A 14 -4.59 20.26 0.71
C ALA A 14 -4.73 21.73 1.14
N ASN A 15 -5.94 22.24 1.26
CA ASN A 15 -6.27 23.60 1.68
C ASN A 15 -7.68 23.67 2.27
N ILE A 16 -8.09 24.83 2.76
CA ILE A 16 -9.40 25.02 3.41
C ILE A 16 -10.57 24.74 2.48
N GLU A 17 -10.46 25.04 1.19
CA GLU A 17 -11.51 24.73 0.21
C GLU A 17 -11.69 23.20 0.07
N ARG A 18 -10.59 22.48 -0.02
CA ARG A 18 -10.60 21.01 -0.04
C ARG A 18 -11.16 20.43 1.26
N ILE A 19 -10.81 20.99 2.41
CA ILE A 19 -11.38 20.58 3.72
C ILE A 19 -12.90 20.82 3.75
N ARG A 20 -13.39 21.93 3.17
CA ARG A 20 -14.84 22.15 3.01
C ARG A 20 -15.50 21.11 2.10
N ASN A 21 -14.81 20.68 1.04
CA ASN A 21 -15.32 19.58 0.20
C ASN A 21 -15.40 18.26 0.99
N VAL A 22 -14.38 17.92 1.75
CA VAL A 22 -14.40 16.76 2.67
C VAL A 22 -15.57 16.86 3.64
N ALA A 23 -15.80 18.02 4.25
CA ALA A 23 -16.92 18.23 5.16
C ALA A 23 -18.28 18.00 4.48
N ARG A 24 -18.45 18.32 3.18
CA ARG A 24 -19.67 18.01 2.43
C ARG A 24 -19.86 16.50 2.22
N HIS A 25 -18.79 15.75 1.95
CA HIS A 25 -18.85 14.29 1.89
C HIS A 25 -19.29 13.69 3.22
N VAL A 26 -18.71 14.18 4.33
CA VAL A 26 -19.09 13.74 5.68
C VAL A 26 -20.54 14.09 5.98
N LYS A 27 -20.96 15.34 5.67
CA LYS A 27 -22.33 15.80 5.87
C LYS A 27 -23.34 14.91 5.16
N ARG A 28 -23.09 14.52 3.93
CA ARG A 28 -23.96 13.61 3.17
C ARG A 28 -24.24 12.31 3.93
N GLU A 29 -23.20 11.68 4.50
CA GLU A 29 -23.35 10.42 5.24
C GLU A 29 -24.08 10.65 6.58
N VAL A 30 -23.79 11.75 7.25
CA VAL A 30 -24.49 12.13 8.50
C VAL A 30 -25.96 12.41 8.24
N ASP A 31 -26.29 13.15 7.17
CA ASP A 31 -27.68 13.46 6.77
C ASP A 31 -28.44 12.18 6.38
N ALA A 32 -27.76 11.16 5.86
CA ALA A 32 -28.31 9.84 5.58
C ALA A 32 -28.54 8.99 6.86
N GLY A 33 -28.15 9.50 8.03
CA GLY A 33 -28.36 8.85 9.33
C GLY A 33 -27.26 7.86 9.71
N HIS A 34 -26.07 7.92 9.10
CA HIS A 34 -24.93 7.08 9.44
C HIS A 34 -24.14 7.64 10.63
N GLU A 35 -23.53 6.76 11.42
CA GLU A 35 -22.48 7.09 12.39
C GLU A 35 -21.16 7.23 11.64
N VAL A 36 -20.43 8.34 11.78
CA VAL A 36 -19.27 8.64 10.97
C VAL A 36 -18.04 8.97 11.82
N ALA A 37 -16.95 8.24 11.59
CA ALA A 37 -15.61 8.67 11.96
C ALA A 37 -14.84 9.06 10.68
N VAL A 38 -14.02 10.12 10.79
CA VAL A 38 -13.22 10.62 9.67
C VAL A 38 -11.74 10.58 10.07
N VAL A 39 -10.92 9.93 9.28
CA VAL A 39 -9.47 9.91 9.48
C VAL A 39 -8.82 10.81 8.43
N VAL A 40 -8.00 11.75 8.86
CA VAL A 40 -7.34 12.70 7.98
C VAL A 40 -5.82 12.56 7.98
N SER A 41 -5.22 12.77 6.81
CA SER A 41 -3.78 12.99 6.66
C SER A 41 -3.43 14.46 6.90
N ALA A 42 -2.15 14.77 7.03
CA ALA A 42 -1.66 16.15 6.95
C ALA A 42 -2.01 16.77 5.59
N MET A 43 -2.11 18.09 5.53
CA MET A 43 -2.29 18.84 4.28
C MET A 43 -1.15 18.52 3.31
N SER A 44 -1.47 18.49 2.00
CA SER A 44 -0.50 18.12 0.95
C SER A 44 0.84 18.84 1.09
N GLY A 45 1.94 18.08 1.06
CA GLY A 45 3.30 18.58 1.21
C GLY A 45 3.74 18.88 2.66
N LYS A 46 2.81 18.99 3.61
CA LYS A 46 3.15 19.39 5.00
C LYS A 46 4.01 18.36 5.72
N THR A 47 3.75 17.07 5.55
CA THR A 47 4.59 16.01 6.13
C THR A 47 6.03 16.12 5.60
N ASN A 48 6.23 16.34 4.29
CA ASN A 48 7.56 16.49 3.71
C ASN A 48 8.28 17.73 4.23
N GLU A 49 7.56 18.83 4.43
CA GLU A 49 8.10 20.07 5.03
C GLU A 49 8.58 19.83 6.47
N LEU A 50 7.77 19.17 7.30
CA LEU A 50 8.11 18.81 8.68
C LEU A 50 9.34 17.87 8.74
N VAL A 51 9.40 16.88 7.85
CA VAL A 51 10.56 15.98 7.70
C VAL A 51 11.81 16.76 7.33
N ALA A 52 11.71 17.71 6.38
CA ALA A 52 12.82 18.55 5.99
C ALA A 52 13.33 19.40 7.16
N TRP A 53 12.44 19.97 7.97
CA TRP A 53 12.83 20.72 9.16
C TRP A 53 13.57 19.86 10.19
N CYS A 54 13.13 18.60 10.41
CA CYS A 54 13.85 17.67 11.29
C CYS A 54 15.28 17.44 10.81
N THR A 55 15.45 17.21 9.51
CA THR A 55 16.76 16.95 8.88
C THR A 55 17.65 18.19 8.89
N GLU A 56 17.07 19.38 8.65
CA GLU A 56 17.78 20.67 8.72
C GLU A 56 18.22 21.00 10.15
N ALA A 57 17.35 20.74 11.14
CA ALA A 57 17.68 20.93 12.55
C ALA A 57 18.82 20.03 13.01
N SER A 58 18.81 18.75 12.62
CA SER A 58 19.89 17.80 12.86
C SER A 58 19.81 16.62 11.90
N PRO A 59 20.84 16.33 11.09
CA PRO A 59 20.88 15.16 10.23
C PRO A 59 20.79 13.82 10.99
N MET A 60 21.19 13.81 12.26
CA MET A 60 21.19 12.66 13.17
C MET A 60 20.16 12.87 14.31
N HIS A 61 18.94 13.26 13.97
CA HIS A 61 17.88 13.51 14.96
C HIS A 61 17.37 12.21 15.62
N ASP A 62 16.91 12.35 16.85
CA ASP A 62 16.24 11.26 17.58
C ASP A 62 14.87 10.97 16.94
N ALA A 63 14.57 9.70 16.67
CA ALA A 63 13.33 9.29 16.04
C ALA A 63 12.08 9.61 16.90
N ARG A 64 12.21 9.70 18.22
CA ARG A 64 11.13 10.06 19.15
C ARG A 64 10.74 11.53 19.03
N GLU A 65 11.74 12.41 18.86
CA GLU A 65 11.48 13.84 18.61
C GLU A 65 10.99 14.08 17.18
N TYR A 66 11.50 13.31 16.22
CA TYR A 66 10.97 13.29 14.85
C TYR A 66 9.46 12.99 14.85
N ASP A 67 9.02 11.96 15.54
CA ASP A 67 7.59 11.59 15.62
C ASP A 67 6.75 12.73 16.23
N ALA A 68 7.24 13.40 17.26
CA ALA A 68 6.55 14.53 17.87
C ALA A 68 6.34 15.71 16.90
N VAL A 69 7.34 15.99 16.05
CA VAL A 69 7.24 17.04 15.02
C VAL A 69 6.32 16.61 13.89
N VAL A 70 6.54 15.45 13.31
CA VAL A 70 5.87 15.03 12.08
C VAL A 70 4.39 14.73 12.30
N ALA A 71 4.01 14.21 13.48
CA ALA A 71 2.61 13.98 13.86
C ALA A 71 1.76 15.25 13.97
N SER A 72 2.37 16.44 14.05
CA SER A 72 1.63 17.72 14.18
C SER A 72 0.80 18.07 12.94
N GLY A 73 1.17 17.55 11.77
CA GLY A 73 0.47 17.84 10.52
C GLY A 73 -0.99 17.38 10.53
N GLU A 74 -1.25 16.19 11.01
CA GLU A 74 -2.60 15.61 11.12
C GLU A 74 -3.40 16.26 12.25
N GLN A 75 -2.74 16.73 13.31
CA GLN A 75 -3.39 17.48 14.39
C GLN A 75 -4.05 18.75 13.84
N VAL A 76 -3.32 19.51 13.02
CA VAL A 76 -3.85 20.72 12.37
C VAL A 76 -5.05 20.38 11.50
N THR A 77 -4.93 19.36 10.66
CA THR A 77 -5.98 19.00 9.70
C THR A 77 -7.25 18.51 10.42
N SER A 78 -7.12 17.67 11.45
CA SER A 78 -8.27 17.17 12.21
C SER A 78 -9.01 18.29 12.93
N GLY A 79 -8.30 19.24 13.52
CA GLY A 79 -8.89 20.43 14.14
C GLY A 79 -9.64 21.31 13.13
N LEU A 80 -9.03 21.60 11.97
CA LEU A 80 -9.64 22.40 10.91
C LEU A 80 -10.91 21.76 10.36
N LEU A 81 -10.91 20.45 10.11
CA LEU A 81 -12.10 19.75 9.63
C LEU A 81 -13.22 19.75 10.68
N ALA A 82 -12.91 19.55 11.96
CA ALA A 82 -13.90 19.64 13.03
C ALA A 82 -14.53 21.03 13.10
N ILE A 83 -13.75 22.11 12.98
CA ILE A 83 -14.24 23.51 12.92
C ILE A 83 -15.19 23.69 11.73
N VAL A 84 -14.83 23.20 10.54
CA VAL A 84 -15.68 23.34 9.36
C VAL A 84 -17.00 22.58 9.54
N LEU A 85 -16.97 21.35 10.07
CA LEU A 85 -18.18 20.55 10.33
C LEU A 85 -19.08 21.24 11.34
N GLN A 86 -18.54 21.77 12.43
CA GLN A 86 -19.28 22.55 13.43
C GLN A 86 -19.93 23.80 12.80
N GLY A 87 -19.20 24.50 11.92
CA GLY A 87 -19.73 25.63 11.14
C GLY A 87 -20.89 25.25 10.20
N MET A 88 -21.02 23.97 9.83
CA MET A 88 -22.11 23.41 9.05
C MET A 88 -23.27 22.87 9.92
N GLY A 89 -23.20 23.05 11.25
CA GLY A 89 -24.21 22.59 12.20
C GLY A 89 -24.09 21.12 12.60
N ILE A 90 -22.95 20.46 12.28
CA ILE A 90 -22.71 19.07 12.62
C ILE A 90 -21.91 19.01 13.93
N GLN A 91 -22.40 18.21 14.88
CA GLN A 91 -21.61 17.90 16.08
C GLN A 91 -20.36 17.13 15.67
N ALA A 92 -19.19 17.70 15.91
CA ALA A 92 -17.91 17.09 15.53
C ALA A 92 -16.82 17.39 16.57
N ARG A 93 -15.93 16.44 16.77
CA ARG A 93 -14.79 16.58 17.66
C ARG A 93 -13.53 16.02 17.03
N SER A 94 -12.42 16.77 17.12
CA SER A 94 -11.10 16.26 16.75
C SER A 94 -10.52 15.34 17.84
N TRP A 95 -9.87 14.26 17.38
CA TRP A 95 -9.24 13.25 18.21
C TRP A 95 -7.79 13.05 17.76
N GLN A 96 -6.89 13.11 18.70
CA GLN A 96 -5.49 12.78 18.48
C GLN A 96 -5.25 11.29 18.80
N GLY A 97 -4.19 10.70 18.26
CA GLY A 97 -3.89 9.28 18.43
C GLY A 97 -3.83 8.82 19.89
N TRP A 98 -3.31 9.65 20.79
CA TRP A 98 -3.26 9.34 22.22
C TRP A 98 -4.60 9.47 22.94
N GLN A 99 -5.57 10.22 22.40
CA GLN A 99 -6.90 10.40 22.97
C GLN A 99 -7.82 9.21 22.69
N ILE A 100 -7.56 8.49 21.59
CA ILE A 100 -8.27 7.25 21.23
C ILE A 100 -7.56 6.01 21.82
N PRO A 101 -6.52 6.11 22.53
CA PRO A 101 -5.30 5.35 22.73
C PRO A 101 -5.01 4.33 21.61
N ILE A 102 -4.55 4.84 20.44
CA ILE A 102 -3.96 3.98 19.40
C ILE A 102 -2.61 3.52 19.93
N LYS A 103 -2.60 2.35 20.58
CA LYS A 103 -1.38 1.79 21.16
C LYS A 103 -0.48 1.20 20.11
N THR A 104 0.81 1.50 20.20
CA THR A 104 1.80 1.10 19.20
C THR A 104 3.07 0.57 19.85
N SER A 105 3.84 -0.19 19.07
CA SER A 105 5.21 -0.55 19.39
C SER A 105 6.11 0.70 19.55
N ASP A 106 7.32 0.52 20.08
CA ASP A 106 8.35 1.53 20.27
C ASP A 106 9.21 1.82 19.02
N ALA A 107 8.89 1.19 17.89
CA ALA A 107 9.59 1.40 16.63
C ALA A 107 9.25 2.77 16.02
N HIS A 108 9.78 3.84 16.60
CA HIS A 108 9.54 5.21 16.16
C HIS A 108 9.77 5.39 14.64
N ALA A 109 9.05 6.30 14.00
CA ALA A 109 8.98 6.54 12.56
C ALA A 109 8.35 5.41 11.72
N SER A 110 8.14 4.20 12.29
CA SER A 110 7.55 3.04 11.60
C SER A 110 6.82 2.11 12.56
N ALA A 111 6.18 2.65 13.58
CA ALA A 111 5.50 1.92 14.63
C ALA A 111 4.37 1.02 14.09
N ARG A 112 4.11 -0.07 14.78
CA ARG A 112 3.00 -0.99 14.50
C ARG A 112 1.88 -0.76 15.49
N ILE A 113 0.65 -0.74 15.03
CA ILE A 113 -0.54 -0.69 15.89
C ILE A 113 -0.67 -2.05 16.57
N GLU A 114 -0.78 -2.04 17.89
CA GLU A 114 -0.94 -3.23 18.72
C GLU A 114 -2.37 -3.37 19.25
N ASP A 115 -3.01 -2.24 19.58
CA ASP A 115 -4.37 -2.21 20.12
C ASP A 115 -5.00 -0.83 19.92
N ILE A 116 -6.33 -0.77 19.81
CA ILE A 116 -7.12 0.46 19.79
C ILE A 116 -8.39 0.26 20.60
N ASP A 117 -8.63 1.15 21.57
CA ASP A 117 -9.91 1.20 22.28
C ASP A 117 -10.87 2.18 21.60
N GLY A 118 -11.80 1.66 20.79
CA GLY A 118 -12.84 2.43 20.12
C GLY A 118 -14.07 2.76 20.97
N SER A 119 -14.12 2.34 22.24
CA SER A 119 -15.34 2.40 23.08
C SER A 119 -15.85 3.82 23.29
N GLU A 120 -14.95 4.79 23.52
CA GLU A 120 -15.36 6.18 23.72
C GLU A 120 -15.97 6.82 22.46
N ILE A 121 -15.42 6.51 21.28
CA ILE A 121 -15.99 6.96 20.00
C ILE A 121 -17.38 6.35 19.80
N ILE A 122 -17.56 5.06 20.06
CA ILE A 122 -18.84 4.36 19.97
C ILE A 122 -19.86 4.98 20.92
N ASN A 123 -19.49 5.31 22.15
CA ASN A 123 -20.37 5.96 23.10
C ASN A 123 -20.83 7.33 22.61
N ARG A 124 -19.91 8.12 22.03
CA ARG A 124 -20.27 9.44 21.49
C ARG A 124 -21.16 9.40 20.25
N PHE A 125 -21.00 8.38 19.42
CA PHE A 125 -21.95 8.14 18.32
C PHE A 125 -23.37 7.96 18.86
N LYS A 126 -23.53 7.13 19.90
CA LYS A 126 -24.84 6.81 20.48
C LYS A 126 -25.45 7.99 21.24
N GLU A 127 -24.67 8.61 22.13
CA GLU A 127 -25.16 9.62 23.05
C GLU A 127 -25.30 11.01 22.44
N ARG A 128 -24.38 11.36 21.52
CA ARG A 128 -24.25 12.73 21.01
C ARG A 128 -24.43 12.88 19.51
N LYS A 129 -24.48 11.77 18.76
CA LYS A 129 -24.43 11.76 17.29
C LYS A 129 -23.24 12.58 16.76
N GLU A 130 -22.11 12.52 17.47
CA GLU A 130 -20.93 13.33 17.22
C GLU A 130 -20.05 12.65 16.18
N VAL A 131 -19.65 13.38 15.14
CA VAL A 131 -18.62 12.90 14.18
C VAL A 131 -17.26 12.93 14.85
N ALA A 132 -16.55 11.80 14.83
CA ALA A 132 -15.18 11.70 15.30
C ALA A 132 -14.21 12.07 14.18
N VAL A 133 -13.43 13.15 14.31
CA VAL A 133 -12.42 13.56 13.34
C VAL A 133 -11.04 13.19 13.88
N VAL A 134 -10.46 12.12 13.36
CA VAL A 134 -9.25 11.50 13.90
C VAL A 134 -8.01 11.93 13.11
N ALA A 135 -6.98 12.35 13.82
CA ALA A 135 -5.66 12.52 13.25
C ALA A 135 -5.05 11.13 12.92
N GLY A 136 -4.89 10.82 11.63
CA GLY A 136 -4.26 9.59 11.18
C GLY A 136 -2.74 9.58 11.41
N PHE A 137 -2.06 8.51 10.96
CA PHE A 137 -0.61 8.41 10.94
C PHE A 137 0.07 8.30 12.31
N GLN A 138 -0.59 8.60 13.40
CA GLN A 138 -0.02 8.69 14.75
C GLN A 138 -0.65 7.72 15.74
N GLY A 139 0.11 7.35 16.76
CA GLY A 139 -0.32 6.60 17.92
C GLY A 139 0.48 6.99 19.15
N ILE A 140 0.41 6.16 20.18
CA ILE A 140 1.12 6.34 21.43
C ILE A 140 1.75 5.01 21.87
N ASN A 141 3.01 5.06 22.26
CA ASN A 141 3.61 3.93 22.95
C ASN A 141 3.16 3.94 24.42
N PRO A 142 2.49 2.88 24.91
CA PRO A 142 1.90 2.87 26.26
C PRO A 142 2.94 2.84 27.39
N GLU A 143 4.14 2.32 27.15
CA GLU A 143 5.19 2.20 28.16
C GLU A 143 5.89 3.54 28.40
N THR A 144 6.21 4.24 27.33
CA THR A 144 6.97 5.51 27.37
C THR A 144 6.06 6.74 27.35
N ASN A 145 4.77 6.58 27.04
CA ASN A 145 3.79 7.64 26.84
C ASN A 145 4.23 8.66 25.77
N ARG A 146 4.99 8.21 24.77
CA ARG A 146 5.47 9.03 23.67
C ARG A 146 4.64 8.83 22.41
N ILE A 147 4.47 9.92 21.65
CA ILE A 147 3.84 9.86 20.33
C ILE A 147 4.73 9.02 19.41
N THR A 148 4.10 8.21 18.59
CA THR A 148 4.73 7.40 17.55
C THR A 148 4.10 7.69 16.21
N THR A 149 4.83 7.49 15.10
CA THR A 149 4.27 7.55 13.76
C THR A 149 4.35 6.18 13.06
N LEU A 150 3.38 5.92 12.20
CA LEU A 150 3.18 4.60 11.57
C LEU A 150 3.97 4.42 10.27
N GLY A 151 4.74 5.44 9.85
CA GLY A 151 5.45 5.41 8.59
C GLY A 151 4.56 5.66 7.37
N ARG A 152 5.07 5.39 6.17
CA ARG A 152 4.34 5.63 4.91
C ARG A 152 2.99 4.91 4.87
N GLY A 153 1.94 5.62 4.41
CA GLY A 153 0.58 5.08 4.37
C GLY A 153 -0.08 4.90 5.74
N GLY A 154 0.51 5.47 6.78
CA GLY A 154 0.03 5.34 8.15
C GLY A 154 -1.41 5.82 8.34
N SER A 155 -1.89 6.81 7.58
CA SER A 155 -3.28 7.27 7.68
C SER A 155 -4.29 6.26 7.13
N ASP A 156 -3.96 5.51 6.05
CA ASP A 156 -4.78 4.41 5.55
C ASP A 156 -4.84 3.28 6.58
N THR A 157 -3.67 2.94 7.14
CA THR A 157 -3.54 1.95 8.21
C THR A 157 -4.35 2.35 9.45
N SER A 158 -4.27 3.62 9.88
CA SER A 158 -5.09 4.16 10.99
C SER A 158 -6.58 4.01 10.71
N ALA A 159 -7.03 4.32 9.49
CA ALA A 159 -8.44 4.29 9.13
C ALA A 159 -9.02 2.88 9.22
N VAL A 160 -8.33 1.89 8.66
CA VAL A 160 -8.79 0.49 8.70
C VAL A 160 -8.75 -0.05 10.13
N ALA A 161 -7.70 0.26 10.91
CA ALA A 161 -7.60 -0.16 12.31
C ALA A 161 -8.69 0.48 13.18
N ILE A 162 -8.99 1.77 12.99
CA ILE A 162 -10.10 2.44 13.69
C ILE A 162 -11.44 1.84 13.25
N ALA A 163 -11.62 1.53 11.95
CA ALA A 163 -12.85 0.90 11.46
C ALA A 163 -13.10 -0.43 12.16
N ALA A 164 -12.08 -1.26 12.32
CA ALA A 164 -12.16 -2.50 13.08
C ALA A 164 -12.48 -2.24 14.56
N ALA A 165 -11.80 -1.29 15.21
CA ALA A 165 -11.97 -0.98 16.62
C ALA A 165 -13.38 -0.44 16.96
N VAL A 166 -13.93 0.41 16.08
CA VAL A 166 -15.29 0.94 16.26
C VAL A 166 -16.38 0.01 15.70
N LYS A 167 -16.01 -1.14 15.14
CA LYS A 167 -16.92 -2.10 14.49
C LYS A 167 -17.74 -1.43 13.39
N ALA A 168 -17.04 -0.76 12.49
CA ALA A 168 -17.65 -0.13 11.33
C ALA A 168 -18.15 -1.19 10.32
N ASP A 169 -19.18 -0.84 9.56
CA ASP A 169 -19.68 -1.70 8.48
C ASP A 169 -18.77 -1.65 7.24
N ARG A 170 -18.03 -0.54 7.05
CA ARG A 170 -17.03 -0.37 5.99
C ARG A 170 -16.06 0.78 6.27
N CYS A 171 -14.92 0.75 5.58
CA CYS A 171 -13.91 1.82 5.57
C CYS A 171 -13.79 2.41 4.16
N ASP A 172 -14.19 3.67 3.97
CA ASP A 172 -14.09 4.37 2.69
C ASP A 172 -12.78 5.17 2.63
N ILE A 173 -11.87 4.81 1.71
CA ILE A 173 -10.61 5.50 1.49
C ILE A 173 -10.75 6.42 0.28
N TYR A 174 -10.84 7.72 0.53
CA TYR A 174 -10.88 8.76 -0.47
C TYR A 174 -9.47 9.20 -0.86
N THR A 175 -9.19 9.12 -2.15
CA THR A 175 -7.88 9.43 -2.74
C THR A 175 -8.05 10.26 -4.02
N ASP A 176 -6.98 10.44 -4.79
CA ASP A 176 -6.98 11.16 -6.08
C ASP A 176 -7.37 10.28 -7.29
N VAL A 177 -7.65 9.00 -7.05
CA VAL A 177 -8.19 8.08 -8.06
C VAL A 177 -9.59 7.61 -7.67
N ASP A 178 -10.38 7.21 -8.65
CA ASP A 178 -11.78 6.79 -8.48
C ASP A 178 -11.98 5.29 -8.23
N GLY A 179 -10.88 4.56 -8.02
CA GLY A 179 -10.90 3.13 -7.72
C GLY A 179 -9.60 2.42 -8.09
N VAL A 180 -9.64 1.10 -8.06
CA VAL A 180 -8.57 0.21 -8.48
C VAL A 180 -8.81 -0.21 -9.93
N TYR A 181 -7.79 -0.15 -10.76
CA TYR A 181 -7.86 -0.47 -12.19
C TYR A 181 -7.13 -1.78 -12.49
N THR A 182 -7.52 -2.43 -13.58
CA THR A 182 -6.87 -3.65 -14.11
C THR A 182 -5.38 -3.44 -14.43
N THR A 183 -4.95 -2.21 -14.65
CA THR A 183 -3.56 -1.72 -14.69
C THR A 183 -3.56 -0.19 -14.66
N ASP A 184 -2.40 0.45 -14.71
CA ASP A 184 -2.28 1.91 -14.74
C ASP A 184 -2.92 2.51 -16.02
N PRO A 185 -4.01 3.29 -15.91
CA PRO A 185 -4.71 3.87 -17.06
C PRO A 185 -3.85 4.87 -17.86
N ARG A 186 -2.77 5.40 -17.27
CA ARG A 186 -1.80 6.26 -17.98
C ARG A 186 -0.98 5.48 -18.99
N ILE A 187 -0.76 4.17 -18.76
CA ILE A 187 -0.08 3.27 -19.70
C ILE A 187 -1.07 2.60 -20.65
N VAL A 188 -2.19 2.13 -20.11
CA VAL A 188 -3.25 1.47 -20.88
C VAL A 188 -4.54 2.26 -20.74
N PRO A 189 -4.86 3.18 -21.69
CA PRO A 189 -6.08 4.00 -21.63
C PRO A 189 -7.40 3.18 -21.61
N LYS A 190 -7.33 1.91 -21.97
CA LYS A 190 -8.46 0.96 -21.93
C LYS A 190 -8.52 0.16 -20.62
N ALA A 191 -7.64 0.44 -19.65
CA ALA A 191 -7.72 -0.17 -18.33
C ALA A 191 -9.09 0.13 -17.70
N LYS A 192 -9.72 -0.88 -17.14
CA LYS A 192 -11.03 -0.74 -16.53
C LYS A 192 -10.92 -0.67 -15.01
N ARG A 193 -11.77 0.14 -14.42
CA ARG A 193 -11.95 0.15 -12.98
C ARG A 193 -12.67 -1.14 -12.56
N LEU A 194 -12.16 -1.79 -11.54
CA LEU A 194 -12.76 -2.95 -10.93
C LEU A 194 -13.88 -2.50 -9.99
N ASP A 195 -15.05 -3.11 -10.09
CA ASP A 195 -16.13 -2.86 -9.12
C ASP A 195 -15.84 -3.52 -7.79
N LYS A 196 -15.28 -4.73 -7.83
CA LYS A 196 -14.84 -5.51 -6.66
C LYS A 196 -13.48 -6.15 -6.90
N ILE A 197 -12.72 -6.33 -5.83
CA ILE A 197 -11.45 -7.06 -5.83
C ILE A 197 -11.27 -7.80 -4.50
N ALA A 198 -10.75 -9.02 -4.54
CA ALA A 198 -10.41 -9.78 -3.33
C ALA A 198 -9.23 -9.13 -2.57
N PHE A 199 -9.21 -9.29 -1.24
CA PHE A 199 -8.09 -8.79 -0.42
C PHE A 199 -6.76 -9.32 -0.90
N GLU A 200 -6.68 -10.61 -1.27
CA GLU A 200 -5.47 -11.27 -1.74
C GLU A 200 -4.94 -10.64 -3.03
N ASP A 201 -5.82 -10.43 -4.01
CA ASP A 201 -5.45 -9.81 -5.30
C ASP A 201 -5.05 -8.35 -5.10
N MET A 202 -5.76 -7.60 -4.24
CA MET A 202 -5.41 -6.22 -3.91
C MET A 202 -4.06 -6.11 -3.19
N LEU A 203 -3.77 -7.05 -2.27
CA LEU A 203 -2.51 -7.12 -1.56
C LEU A 203 -1.35 -7.32 -2.54
N GLU A 204 -1.51 -8.23 -3.48
CA GLU A 204 -0.52 -8.46 -4.53
C GLU A 204 -0.38 -7.24 -5.44
N LEU A 205 -1.47 -6.65 -5.93
CA LEU A 205 -1.41 -5.43 -6.74
C LEU A 205 -0.66 -4.31 -6.00
N ALA A 206 -0.97 -4.07 -4.73
CA ALA A 206 -0.31 -3.05 -3.92
C ALA A 206 1.18 -3.33 -3.72
N SER A 207 1.55 -4.59 -3.46
CA SER A 207 2.95 -5.02 -3.25
C SER A 207 3.77 -4.97 -4.54
N GLN A 208 3.12 -5.15 -5.71
CA GLN A 208 3.80 -5.18 -7.02
C GLN A 208 3.83 -3.82 -7.72
N GLY A 209 3.36 -2.73 -7.09
CA GLY A 209 3.54 -1.38 -7.60
C GLY A 209 2.27 -0.60 -7.93
N ALA A 210 1.08 -1.17 -7.75
CA ALA A 210 -0.16 -0.41 -7.82
C ALA A 210 -0.31 0.47 -6.56
N LYS A 211 0.07 1.74 -6.68
CA LYS A 211 0.20 2.69 -5.56
C LYS A 211 -1.16 3.30 -5.12
N VAL A 212 -2.24 2.54 -5.18
CA VAL A 212 -3.58 3.02 -4.79
C VAL A 212 -3.78 2.93 -3.28
N LEU A 213 -3.39 1.79 -2.68
CA LEU A 213 -3.43 1.55 -1.24
C LEU A 213 -2.07 1.07 -0.74
N GLN A 214 -1.86 1.26 0.55
CA GLN A 214 -0.69 0.70 1.23
C GLN A 214 -0.95 -0.76 1.63
N VAL A 215 0.06 -1.61 1.46
CA VAL A 215 0.00 -3.05 1.80
C VAL A 215 -0.55 -3.27 3.20
N ARG A 216 -0.03 -2.57 4.22
CA ARG A 216 -0.48 -2.71 5.62
C ARG A 216 -1.97 -2.41 5.84
N SER A 217 -2.56 -1.49 5.10
CA SER A 217 -4.00 -1.20 5.22
C SER A 217 -4.85 -2.32 4.66
N VAL A 218 -4.41 -2.94 3.56
CA VAL A 218 -5.07 -4.11 2.95
C VAL A 218 -4.94 -5.33 3.86
N GLU A 219 -3.74 -5.59 4.42
CA GLU A 219 -3.50 -6.65 5.40
C GLU A 219 -4.44 -6.55 6.60
N LEU A 220 -4.56 -5.36 7.19
CA LEU A 220 -5.49 -5.13 8.31
C LEU A 220 -6.94 -5.35 7.90
N GLY A 221 -7.34 -4.87 6.72
CA GLY A 221 -8.67 -5.12 6.16
C GLY A 221 -8.97 -6.61 6.05
N MET A 222 -8.02 -7.38 5.51
CA MET A 222 -8.11 -8.83 5.38
C MET A 222 -8.21 -9.53 6.75
N VAL A 223 -7.33 -9.19 7.70
CA VAL A 223 -7.31 -9.81 9.05
C VAL A 223 -8.61 -9.58 9.81
N HIS A 224 -9.20 -8.40 9.68
CA HIS A 224 -10.43 -8.03 10.38
C HIS A 224 -11.69 -8.22 9.54
N ASN A 225 -11.58 -8.77 8.33
CA ASN A 225 -12.66 -8.85 7.34
C ASN A 225 -13.43 -7.52 7.20
N MET A 226 -12.66 -6.41 7.16
CA MET A 226 -13.19 -5.05 7.08
C MET A 226 -13.30 -4.63 5.61
N PRO A 227 -14.51 -4.48 5.05
CA PRO A 227 -14.68 -4.03 3.67
C PRO A 227 -14.08 -2.63 3.48
N ILE A 228 -13.24 -2.47 2.44
CA ILE A 228 -12.59 -1.20 2.12
C ILE A 228 -13.12 -0.72 0.77
N PHE A 229 -13.62 0.53 0.71
CA PHE A 229 -13.95 1.18 -0.54
C PHE A 229 -12.89 2.20 -0.93
N VAL A 230 -12.34 2.07 -2.14
CA VAL A 230 -11.49 3.10 -2.74
C VAL A 230 -12.35 4.03 -3.58
N ARG A 231 -12.30 5.33 -3.29
CA ARG A 231 -13.19 6.34 -3.88
C ARG A 231 -12.44 7.61 -4.22
N SER A 232 -12.95 8.36 -5.20
CA SER A 232 -12.42 9.68 -5.53
C SER A 232 -12.86 10.74 -4.51
N SER A 233 -11.91 11.54 -4.05
CA SER A 233 -12.21 12.74 -3.24
C SER A 233 -12.57 13.96 -4.11
N PHE A 234 -12.51 13.82 -5.44
CA PHE A 234 -12.85 14.87 -6.40
C PHE A 234 -14.28 14.76 -6.93
N ASP A 235 -14.95 13.64 -6.64
CA ASP A 235 -16.38 13.50 -6.96
C ASP A 235 -17.18 14.55 -6.18
N LYS A 236 -18.27 15.00 -6.78
CA LYS A 236 -19.18 15.93 -6.10
C LYS A 236 -20.04 15.14 -5.12
N PRO A 237 -20.05 15.51 -3.84
CA PRO A 237 -20.82 14.79 -2.84
C PRO A 237 -22.32 14.71 -3.14
N GLU A 238 -22.86 15.75 -3.78
CA GLU A 238 -24.27 15.87 -4.17
C GLU A 238 -24.69 14.93 -5.29
N ASP A 239 -23.75 14.44 -6.10
CA ASP A 239 -24.01 13.51 -7.21
C ASP A 239 -24.00 12.04 -6.77
N ILE A 240 -23.68 11.77 -5.50
CA ILE A 240 -23.54 10.39 -4.97
C ILE A 240 -24.72 10.08 -4.05
N ASP A 241 -25.49 9.04 -4.40
CA ASP A 241 -26.53 8.51 -3.53
C ASP A 241 -25.92 7.73 -2.34
N PRO A 242 -26.09 8.20 -1.09
CA PRO A 242 -25.56 7.52 0.09
C PRO A 242 -26.25 6.17 0.38
N HIS A 243 -27.41 5.93 -0.21
CA HIS A 243 -28.17 4.69 -0.06
C HIS A 243 -28.01 3.73 -1.25
N ALA A 244 -27.14 4.07 -2.23
CA ALA A 244 -26.86 3.16 -3.34
C ALA A 244 -26.31 1.84 -2.83
N ASN A 245 -26.82 0.72 -3.34
CA ASN A 245 -26.32 -0.62 -3.01
C ASN A 245 -24.84 -0.77 -3.38
N GLN A 246 -24.39 -0.05 -4.40
CA GLN A 246 -23.02 -0.04 -4.86
C GLN A 246 -22.60 1.41 -5.15
N PRO A 247 -21.98 2.09 -4.16
CA PRO A 247 -21.47 3.44 -4.36
C PRO A 247 -20.32 3.43 -5.39
N PRO A 248 -20.03 4.56 -6.07
CA PRO A 248 -18.94 4.63 -7.03
C PRO A 248 -17.59 4.38 -6.35
N GLY A 249 -16.76 3.57 -6.98
CA GLY A 249 -15.44 3.18 -6.45
C GLY A 249 -15.15 1.70 -6.68
N THR A 250 -14.15 1.17 -5.97
CA THR A 250 -13.80 -0.24 -5.94
C THR A 250 -13.97 -0.79 -4.52
N LEU A 251 -14.77 -1.84 -4.36
CA LEU A 251 -14.89 -2.57 -3.11
C LEU A 251 -13.79 -3.62 -3.00
N ILE A 252 -13.04 -3.59 -1.92
CA ILE A 252 -12.08 -4.64 -1.52
C ILE A 252 -12.76 -5.45 -0.42
N CYS A 253 -12.94 -6.75 -0.66
CA CYS A 253 -13.71 -7.66 0.19
C CYS A 253 -13.10 -9.07 0.20
N SER A 254 -13.72 -10.00 0.91
CA SER A 254 -13.32 -11.40 0.87
C SER A 254 -13.59 -12.03 -0.50
N GLU A 255 -12.80 -13.05 -0.89
CA GLU A 255 -12.98 -13.78 -2.15
C GLU A 255 -14.38 -14.39 -2.25
N GLU A 256 -14.98 -14.80 -1.12
CA GLU A 256 -16.33 -15.38 -1.05
C GLU A 256 -17.45 -14.42 -1.50
N GLU A 257 -17.21 -13.12 -1.46
CA GLU A 257 -18.16 -12.08 -1.91
C GLU A 257 -18.09 -11.83 -3.43
N ILE A 258 -17.16 -12.47 -4.13
CA ILE A 258 -16.96 -12.37 -5.57
C ILE A 258 -17.50 -13.63 -6.24
N MET A 259 -18.64 -13.52 -6.95
CA MET A 259 -19.37 -14.67 -7.52
C MET A 259 -18.57 -15.43 -8.59
N GLU A 260 -17.73 -14.75 -9.37
CA GLU A 260 -16.79 -15.34 -10.33
C GLU A 260 -15.51 -14.52 -10.31
N SER A 261 -14.40 -15.14 -9.91
CA SER A 261 -13.08 -14.52 -10.04
C SER A 261 -12.60 -14.60 -11.48
N HIS A 262 -12.19 -13.47 -12.06
CA HIS A 262 -11.45 -13.49 -13.32
C HIS A 262 -10.16 -14.29 -13.15
N VAL A 263 -9.76 -15.02 -14.20
CA VAL A 263 -8.49 -15.78 -14.18
C VAL A 263 -7.31 -14.84 -13.87
N VAL A 264 -7.35 -13.65 -14.47
CA VAL A 264 -6.41 -12.55 -14.21
C VAL A 264 -7.21 -11.31 -13.81
N THR A 265 -6.92 -10.77 -12.65
CA THR A 265 -7.56 -9.58 -12.08
C THR A 265 -6.88 -8.31 -12.56
N GLY A 266 -5.53 -8.33 -12.68
CA GLY A 266 -4.80 -7.14 -13.10
C GLY A 266 -3.31 -7.37 -13.37
N ILE A 267 -2.68 -6.31 -13.85
CA ILE A 267 -1.26 -6.26 -14.16
C ILE A 267 -0.64 -5.08 -13.44
N ALA A 268 0.30 -5.37 -12.55
CA ALA A 268 1.13 -4.38 -11.89
C ALA A 268 2.53 -4.37 -12.49
N PHE A 269 3.25 -3.26 -12.31
CA PHE A 269 4.64 -3.16 -12.72
C PHE A 269 5.44 -2.29 -11.74
N SER A 270 6.72 -2.59 -11.62
CA SER A 270 7.68 -1.81 -10.85
C SER A 270 8.90 -1.51 -11.73
N LYS A 271 9.31 -0.23 -11.78
CA LYS A 271 10.59 0.22 -12.34
C LYS A 271 11.64 0.48 -11.24
N ASP A 272 11.24 0.28 -9.99
CA ASP A 272 12.11 0.44 -8.82
C ASP A 272 12.78 -0.89 -8.48
N GLU A 273 13.51 -1.45 -9.45
CA GLU A 273 14.15 -2.74 -9.34
C GLU A 273 15.63 -2.64 -9.81
N ALA A 274 16.52 -3.31 -9.12
CA ALA A 274 17.87 -3.57 -9.57
C ALA A 274 18.20 -5.06 -9.38
N GLN A 275 18.71 -5.70 -10.42
CA GLN A 275 19.08 -7.11 -10.41
C GLN A 275 20.52 -7.27 -9.93
N ILE A 276 20.75 -8.24 -9.06
CA ILE A 276 22.07 -8.70 -8.62
C ILE A 276 22.13 -10.21 -8.84
N SER A 277 23.19 -10.68 -9.53
CA SER A 277 23.43 -12.10 -9.76
C SER A 277 24.80 -12.46 -9.23
N VAL A 278 24.83 -13.32 -8.21
CA VAL A 278 26.05 -13.87 -7.63
C VAL A 278 26.32 -15.21 -8.33
N ARG A 279 27.47 -15.32 -9.01
CA ARG A 279 27.75 -16.42 -9.92
C ARG A 279 28.83 -17.33 -9.40
N GLN A 280 28.67 -18.62 -9.69
CA GLN A 280 29.64 -19.68 -9.40
C GLN A 280 30.05 -19.70 -7.92
N ILE A 281 29.07 -19.90 -7.05
CA ILE A 281 29.24 -20.08 -5.62
C ILE A 281 29.32 -21.59 -5.38
N GLU A 282 30.21 -22.06 -4.51
CA GLU A 282 30.24 -23.48 -4.13
C GLU A 282 28.87 -23.91 -3.58
N ASP A 283 28.27 -24.95 -4.19
CA ASP A 283 26.92 -25.42 -3.79
C ASP A 283 27.05 -26.25 -2.50
N LYS A 284 26.65 -25.64 -1.39
CA LYS A 284 26.66 -26.24 -0.06
C LYS A 284 25.56 -25.65 0.83
N PRO A 285 25.12 -26.38 1.86
CA PRO A 285 24.19 -25.84 2.83
C PRO A 285 24.65 -24.51 3.42
N GLY A 286 23.75 -23.52 3.48
CA GLY A 286 24.02 -22.20 4.03
C GLY A 286 24.43 -21.12 3.01
N VAL A 287 24.56 -21.43 1.73
CA VAL A 287 24.88 -20.44 0.68
C VAL A 287 23.89 -19.26 0.68
N ALA A 288 22.60 -19.52 0.64
CA ALA A 288 21.59 -18.46 0.66
C ALA A 288 21.71 -17.60 1.93
N ALA A 289 21.91 -18.21 3.09
CA ALA A 289 22.09 -17.48 4.35
C ALA A 289 23.32 -16.58 4.33
N SER A 290 24.44 -17.02 3.69
CA SER A 290 25.66 -16.23 3.59
C SER A 290 25.52 -14.99 2.69
N ILE A 291 24.54 -14.99 1.78
CA ILE A 291 24.23 -13.87 0.89
C ILE A 291 23.20 -12.93 1.53
N PHE A 292 22.09 -13.49 2.01
CA PHE A 292 20.97 -12.70 2.51
C PHE A 292 21.13 -12.22 3.96
N GLY A 293 21.95 -12.89 4.78
CA GLY A 293 22.27 -12.44 6.14
C GLY A 293 22.87 -11.03 6.17
N PRO A 294 23.98 -10.77 5.48
CA PRO A 294 24.57 -9.42 5.41
C PRO A 294 23.61 -8.36 4.84
N LEU A 295 22.74 -8.72 3.88
CA LEU A 295 21.72 -7.79 3.35
C LEU A 295 20.65 -7.46 4.39
N ALA A 296 20.21 -8.46 5.15
CA ALA A 296 19.26 -8.25 6.25
C ALA A 296 19.86 -7.38 7.36
N ASP A 297 21.12 -7.61 7.75
CA ASP A 297 21.84 -6.79 8.72
C ASP A 297 22.00 -5.34 8.25
N ALA A 298 22.09 -5.13 6.92
CA ALA A 298 22.09 -3.82 6.30
C ALA A 298 20.67 -3.23 6.09
N ASN A 299 19.62 -3.91 6.55
CA ASN A 299 18.22 -3.54 6.34
C ASN A 299 17.85 -3.31 4.86
N ILE A 300 18.26 -4.25 4.01
CA ILE A 300 17.98 -4.27 2.57
C ILE A 300 16.99 -5.39 2.27
N ASN A 301 15.83 -5.02 1.72
CA ASN A 301 14.82 -5.97 1.27
C ASN A 301 15.24 -6.58 -0.08
N VAL A 302 14.93 -7.86 -0.26
CA VAL A 302 15.19 -8.59 -1.50
C VAL A 302 13.90 -9.19 -2.06
N ASP A 303 13.83 -9.29 -3.40
CA ASP A 303 12.71 -9.92 -4.11
C ASP A 303 13.22 -10.76 -5.29
N MET A 304 12.32 -11.45 -5.99
CA MET A 304 12.61 -12.29 -7.17
C MET A 304 13.81 -13.22 -7.01
N ILE A 305 13.91 -13.95 -5.89
CA ILE A 305 15.02 -14.84 -5.63
C ILE A 305 14.94 -16.07 -6.54
N VAL A 306 15.97 -16.29 -7.36
CA VAL A 306 16.12 -17.47 -8.23
C VAL A 306 17.48 -18.09 -8.01
N GLN A 307 17.51 -19.37 -7.64
CA GLN A 307 18.74 -20.16 -7.48
C GLN A 307 18.77 -21.29 -8.51
N ASN A 308 19.90 -21.44 -9.21
CA ASN A 308 20.11 -22.52 -10.17
C ASN A 308 21.44 -23.23 -9.87
N VAL A 309 21.37 -24.55 -9.77
CA VAL A 309 22.60 -25.38 -9.70
C VAL A 309 23.21 -25.41 -11.08
N SER A 310 24.55 -25.22 -11.15
CA SER A 310 25.32 -25.23 -12.39
C SER A 310 25.42 -26.66 -12.93
N GLU A 311 25.75 -26.79 -14.23
CA GLU A 311 25.87 -28.10 -14.92
C GLU A 311 26.87 -29.06 -14.27
N ASP A 312 27.90 -28.52 -13.62
CA ASP A 312 28.93 -29.31 -12.92
C ASP A 312 28.43 -29.94 -11.60
N GLY A 313 27.25 -29.56 -11.13
CA GLY A 313 26.68 -30.00 -9.86
C GLY A 313 27.47 -29.57 -8.61
N LYS A 314 28.45 -28.67 -8.77
CA LYS A 314 29.35 -28.23 -7.69
C LYS A 314 29.19 -26.76 -7.35
N THR A 315 28.67 -25.98 -8.28
CA THR A 315 28.43 -24.55 -8.09
C THR A 315 26.97 -24.19 -8.28
N THR A 316 26.56 -23.06 -7.74
CA THR A 316 25.21 -22.49 -7.88
C THR A 316 25.31 -21.02 -8.26
N ASP A 317 24.33 -20.56 -9.03
CA ASP A 317 24.08 -19.16 -9.32
C ASP A 317 22.87 -18.70 -8.54
N LEU A 318 22.93 -17.53 -7.97
CA LEU A 318 21.82 -16.93 -7.24
C LEU A 318 21.56 -15.52 -7.75
N THR A 319 20.35 -15.31 -8.27
CA THR A 319 19.88 -14.02 -8.78
C THR A 319 18.75 -13.52 -7.92
N PHE A 320 18.76 -12.23 -7.60
CA PHE A 320 17.69 -11.57 -6.86
C PHE A 320 17.56 -10.11 -7.27
N THR A 321 16.47 -9.46 -6.89
CA THR A 321 16.29 -8.01 -7.05
C THR A 321 16.25 -7.30 -5.70
N VAL A 322 16.65 -6.04 -5.73
CA VAL A 322 16.55 -5.08 -4.62
C VAL A 322 15.91 -3.78 -5.13
N PRO A 323 15.32 -2.94 -4.27
CA PRO A 323 14.91 -1.59 -4.66
C PRO A 323 16.08 -0.82 -5.29
N ALA A 324 15.81 -0.06 -6.34
CA ALA A 324 16.85 0.70 -7.06
C ALA A 324 17.64 1.65 -6.14
N ALA A 325 16.95 2.22 -5.12
CA ALA A 325 17.60 3.08 -4.12
C ALA A 325 18.62 2.34 -3.24
N ASP A 326 18.45 1.03 -3.06
CA ASP A 326 19.33 0.19 -2.23
C ASP A 326 20.46 -0.46 -3.05
N TYR A 327 20.44 -0.33 -4.36
CA TYR A 327 21.37 -1.03 -5.26
C TYR A 327 22.86 -0.87 -4.88
N THR A 328 23.31 0.36 -4.69
CA THR A 328 24.73 0.62 -4.36
C THR A 328 25.09 -0.03 -3.04
N ARG A 329 24.26 0.16 -2.01
CA ARG A 329 24.47 -0.43 -0.68
C ARG A 329 24.47 -1.95 -0.72
N ALA A 330 23.53 -2.56 -1.46
CA ALA A 330 23.46 -4.02 -1.65
C ALA A 330 24.69 -4.57 -2.35
N LYS A 331 25.12 -3.92 -3.44
CA LYS A 331 26.33 -4.30 -4.18
C LYS A 331 27.57 -4.23 -3.30
N ASP A 332 27.73 -3.16 -2.53
CA ASP A 332 28.88 -2.97 -1.64
C ASP A 332 28.87 -4.01 -0.51
N THR A 333 27.72 -4.30 0.08
CA THR A 333 27.54 -5.34 1.11
C THR A 333 27.95 -6.71 0.59
N ILE A 334 27.47 -7.12 -0.60
CA ILE A 334 27.85 -8.40 -1.22
C ILE A 334 29.34 -8.42 -1.60
N THR A 335 29.88 -7.30 -2.06
CA THR A 335 31.29 -7.19 -2.42
C THR A 335 32.19 -7.34 -1.18
N ALA A 336 31.84 -6.72 -0.07
CA ALA A 336 32.55 -6.85 1.20
C ALA A 336 32.51 -8.28 1.75
N ALA A 337 31.41 -9.00 1.54
CA ALA A 337 31.22 -10.38 1.98
C ALA A 337 31.84 -11.43 0.99
N LYS A 338 32.52 -11.00 -0.07
CA LYS A 338 33.03 -11.89 -1.13
C LYS A 338 33.77 -13.10 -0.62
N THR A 339 34.66 -12.92 0.34
CA THR A 339 35.51 -14.03 0.90
C THR A 339 34.65 -15.04 1.66
N THR A 340 33.60 -14.57 2.36
CA THR A 340 32.71 -15.44 3.13
C THR A 340 31.75 -16.20 2.22
N ILE A 341 31.19 -15.52 1.20
CA ILE A 341 30.27 -16.11 0.23
C ILE A 341 31.03 -17.05 -0.73
N GLY A 342 32.22 -16.67 -1.16
CA GLY A 342 33.06 -17.48 -2.04
C GLY A 342 32.63 -17.49 -3.50
N TYR A 343 32.04 -16.38 -4.00
CA TYR A 343 31.59 -16.28 -5.38
C TYR A 343 32.72 -15.89 -6.35
N HIS A 344 32.61 -16.34 -7.60
CA HIS A 344 33.56 -15.99 -8.65
C HIS A 344 33.26 -14.63 -9.28
N ARG A 345 31.97 -14.36 -9.64
CA ARG A 345 31.57 -13.16 -10.38
C ARG A 345 30.27 -12.57 -9.82
N LEU A 346 30.16 -11.25 -9.88
CA LEU A 346 28.98 -10.48 -9.55
C LEU A 346 28.50 -9.73 -10.78
N ASP A 347 27.32 -10.07 -11.30
CA ASP A 347 26.68 -9.38 -12.40
C ASP A 347 25.53 -8.51 -11.85
N THR A 348 25.35 -7.33 -12.42
CA THR A 348 24.30 -6.40 -11.97
C THR A 348 23.62 -5.74 -13.16
N ALA A 349 22.34 -5.37 -13.01
CA ALA A 349 21.59 -4.58 -13.97
C ALA A 349 20.62 -3.65 -13.24
N THR A 350 20.59 -2.38 -13.64
CA THR A 350 19.70 -1.34 -13.10
C THR A 350 18.64 -0.90 -14.10
N ASP A 351 18.73 -1.36 -15.33
CA ASP A 351 17.83 -1.09 -16.46
C ASP A 351 16.74 -2.17 -16.58
N VAL A 352 16.17 -2.57 -15.45
CA VAL A 352 15.19 -3.65 -15.37
C VAL A 352 13.85 -3.15 -14.81
N ALA A 353 12.79 -3.86 -15.18
CA ALA A 353 11.45 -3.65 -14.64
C ALA A 353 10.79 -5.00 -14.36
N LYS A 354 10.06 -5.09 -13.28
CA LYS A 354 9.24 -6.24 -12.91
C LYS A 354 7.81 -6.01 -13.40
N ILE A 355 7.27 -6.99 -14.13
CA ILE A 355 5.87 -7.03 -14.56
C ILE A 355 5.22 -8.21 -13.87
N SER A 356 4.13 -7.97 -13.16
CA SER A 356 3.41 -8.99 -12.39
C SER A 356 1.98 -9.13 -12.92
N VAL A 357 1.60 -10.34 -13.27
CA VAL A 357 0.23 -10.73 -13.60
C VAL A 357 -0.39 -11.36 -12.37
N ILE A 358 -1.53 -10.85 -11.94
CA ILE A 358 -2.16 -11.16 -10.65
C ILE A 358 -3.60 -11.62 -10.89
N GLY A 359 -4.02 -12.65 -10.19
CA GLY A 359 -5.39 -13.14 -10.17
C GLY A 359 -5.53 -14.45 -9.42
N SER A 360 -6.42 -14.49 -8.44
CA SER A 360 -6.75 -15.68 -7.64
C SER A 360 -7.28 -16.83 -8.50
N GLY A 361 -7.95 -16.54 -9.62
CA GLY A 361 -8.41 -17.53 -10.58
C GLY A 361 -7.31 -18.33 -11.28
N MET A 362 -6.05 -17.90 -11.24
CA MET A 362 -4.92 -18.66 -11.82
C MET A 362 -4.67 -20.00 -11.13
N ARG A 363 -5.05 -20.16 -9.86
CA ARG A 363 -4.93 -21.42 -9.10
C ARG A 363 -5.55 -22.62 -9.83
N SER A 364 -6.65 -22.39 -10.55
CA SER A 364 -7.43 -23.45 -11.24
C SER A 364 -7.23 -23.50 -12.75
N HIS A 365 -6.39 -22.61 -13.32
CA HIS A 365 -6.23 -22.48 -14.77
C HIS A 365 -4.81 -22.72 -15.22
N ALA A 366 -4.56 -23.89 -15.82
CA ALA A 366 -3.26 -24.18 -16.41
C ALA A 366 -3.01 -23.34 -17.67
N GLY A 367 -1.73 -22.99 -17.91
CA GLY A 367 -1.30 -22.37 -19.16
C GLY A 367 -1.31 -20.84 -19.19
N VAL A 368 -1.79 -20.15 -18.13
CA VAL A 368 -1.80 -18.68 -18.06
C VAL A 368 -0.40 -18.10 -18.30
N ALA A 369 0.59 -18.57 -17.56
CA ALA A 369 1.98 -18.09 -17.72
C ALA A 369 2.55 -18.43 -19.11
N ALA A 370 2.25 -19.61 -19.68
CA ALA A 370 2.74 -20.00 -21.00
C ALA A 370 2.21 -19.07 -22.10
N GLN A 371 0.96 -18.67 -22.03
CA GLN A 371 0.37 -17.69 -22.96
C GLN A 371 1.09 -16.33 -22.85
N ALA A 372 1.37 -15.84 -21.62
CA ALA A 372 2.10 -14.62 -21.41
C ALA A 372 3.51 -14.68 -22.03
N PHE A 373 4.25 -15.75 -21.77
CA PHE A 373 5.60 -15.90 -22.31
C PHE A 373 5.60 -15.93 -23.84
N SER A 374 4.64 -16.62 -24.47
CA SER A 374 4.46 -16.62 -25.92
C SER A 374 4.13 -15.23 -26.47
N ALA A 375 3.27 -14.48 -25.79
CA ALA A 375 2.89 -13.13 -26.20
C ALA A 375 4.07 -12.14 -26.08
N LEU A 376 4.86 -12.24 -25.01
CA LEU A 376 6.06 -11.41 -24.83
C LEU A 376 7.12 -11.75 -25.87
N ALA A 377 7.36 -13.03 -26.15
CA ALA A 377 8.26 -13.50 -27.20
C ALA A 377 7.83 -12.99 -28.59
N GLY A 378 6.53 -13.01 -28.91
CA GLY A 378 5.98 -12.45 -30.15
C GLY A 378 6.18 -10.94 -30.30
N ARG A 379 6.50 -10.23 -29.24
CA ARG A 379 6.89 -8.80 -29.21
C ARG A 379 8.39 -8.59 -29.08
N ASN A 380 9.18 -9.66 -29.18
CA ASN A 380 10.64 -9.64 -29.03
C ASN A 380 11.09 -9.09 -27.66
N ILE A 381 10.31 -9.36 -26.60
CA ILE A 381 10.63 -8.99 -25.22
C ILE A 381 11.29 -10.17 -24.54
N ASN A 382 12.57 -10.03 -24.17
CA ASN A 382 13.32 -11.06 -23.47
C ASN A 382 13.03 -11.02 -21.97
N ILE A 383 12.94 -12.21 -21.35
CA ILE A 383 12.71 -12.38 -19.92
C ILE A 383 14.03 -12.72 -19.25
N ARG A 384 14.42 -11.99 -18.20
CA ARG A 384 15.66 -12.16 -17.44
C ARG A 384 15.49 -13.10 -16.24
N ALA A 385 14.34 -13.03 -15.58
CA ALA A 385 13.99 -13.87 -14.44
C ALA A 385 12.47 -14.05 -14.38
N ILE A 386 12.03 -15.15 -13.77
CA ILE A 386 10.62 -15.49 -13.56
C ILE A 386 10.47 -15.93 -12.12
N THR A 387 9.42 -15.44 -11.45
CA THR A 387 8.96 -15.98 -10.17
C THR A 387 7.47 -16.21 -10.22
N THR A 388 6.97 -17.23 -9.52
CA THR A 388 5.56 -17.61 -9.52
C THR A 388 5.08 -17.89 -8.11
N SER A 389 3.79 -17.62 -7.87
CA SER A 389 3.02 -18.12 -6.74
C SER A 389 1.69 -18.69 -7.25
N GLU A 390 0.78 -19.05 -6.35
CA GLU A 390 -0.55 -19.57 -6.74
C GLU A 390 -1.42 -18.52 -7.42
N ILE A 391 -1.27 -17.25 -7.08
CA ILE A 391 -2.11 -16.14 -7.54
C ILE A 391 -1.35 -15.08 -8.35
N LYS A 392 -0.07 -15.32 -8.61
CA LYS A 392 0.79 -14.37 -9.31
C LYS A 392 1.91 -15.06 -10.05
N PHE A 393 2.28 -14.53 -11.22
CA PHE A 393 3.64 -14.70 -11.74
C PHE A 393 4.23 -13.34 -12.12
N SER A 394 5.54 -13.22 -11.94
CA SER A 394 6.29 -11.99 -12.25
C SER A 394 7.42 -12.31 -13.21
N VAL A 395 7.64 -11.41 -14.15
CA VAL A 395 8.78 -11.48 -15.08
C VAL A 395 9.63 -10.22 -14.93
N LEU A 396 10.95 -10.41 -14.91
CA LEU A 396 11.90 -9.31 -14.98
C LEU A 396 12.33 -9.12 -16.44
N ILE A 397 12.17 -7.91 -16.94
CA ILE A 397 12.48 -7.55 -18.33
C ILE A 397 13.33 -6.27 -18.37
N ASP A 398 13.83 -5.90 -19.54
CA ASP A 398 14.44 -4.59 -19.75
C ASP A 398 13.40 -3.49 -19.58
N THR A 399 13.75 -2.42 -18.84
CA THR A 399 12.84 -1.33 -18.48
C THR A 399 12.29 -0.59 -19.70
N ALA A 400 13.02 -0.59 -20.83
CA ALA A 400 12.57 0.03 -22.09
C ALA A 400 11.28 -0.60 -22.64
N TYR A 401 11.02 -1.88 -22.32
CA TYR A 401 9.86 -2.62 -22.79
C TYR A 401 8.67 -2.63 -21.83
N THR A 402 8.75 -1.94 -20.70
CA THR A 402 7.72 -1.97 -19.63
C THR A 402 6.32 -1.71 -20.19
N GLU A 403 6.12 -0.60 -20.88
CA GLU A 403 4.78 -0.22 -21.41
C GLU A 403 4.27 -1.21 -22.46
N LEU A 404 5.15 -1.66 -23.35
CA LEU A 404 4.79 -2.64 -24.37
C LEU A 404 4.37 -3.96 -23.75
N ALA A 405 5.10 -4.43 -22.75
CA ALA A 405 4.77 -5.64 -22.03
C ALA A 405 3.42 -5.55 -21.32
N VAL A 406 3.19 -4.47 -20.56
CA VAL A 406 1.91 -4.23 -19.86
C VAL A 406 0.75 -4.21 -20.84
N ARG A 407 0.84 -3.45 -21.95
CA ARG A 407 -0.20 -3.41 -23.00
C ARG A 407 -0.45 -4.78 -23.64
N THR A 408 0.62 -5.52 -23.94
CA THR A 408 0.53 -6.85 -24.56
C THR A 408 -0.21 -7.82 -23.65
N LEU A 409 0.16 -7.88 -22.36
CA LEU A 409 -0.46 -8.78 -21.41
C LEU A 409 -1.89 -8.37 -21.07
N HIS A 410 -2.17 -7.07 -20.95
CA HIS A 410 -3.51 -6.55 -20.71
C HIS A 410 -4.49 -6.96 -21.83
N THR A 411 -4.07 -6.82 -23.10
CA THR A 411 -4.87 -7.26 -24.24
C THR A 411 -4.98 -8.79 -24.28
N LEU A 412 -3.92 -9.53 -23.98
CA LEU A 412 -3.92 -10.99 -23.97
C LEU A 412 -5.00 -11.56 -23.05
N TYR A 413 -5.14 -10.99 -21.87
CA TYR A 413 -6.09 -11.48 -20.86
C TYR A 413 -7.48 -10.82 -20.94
N GLY A 414 -7.72 -10.01 -21.97
CA GLY A 414 -9.04 -9.39 -22.20
C GLY A 414 -9.46 -8.39 -21.14
N LEU A 415 -8.49 -7.80 -20.39
CA LEU A 415 -8.76 -6.87 -19.28
C LEU A 415 -9.36 -5.54 -19.73
N ASP A 416 -9.49 -5.29 -21.00
CA ASP A 416 -10.21 -4.18 -21.63
C ASP A 416 -11.71 -4.50 -21.86
N GLN A 417 -12.11 -5.76 -21.69
CA GLN A 417 -13.49 -6.22 -21.87
C GLN A 417 -14.18 -6.59 -20.54
N ALA A 418 -13.40 -6.68 -19.46
CA ALA A 418 -13.84 -7.07 -18.12
C ALA A 418 -14.83 -6.05 -17.51
#